data_b7236ac4375738453a3b372137b5b6fc
#
_entry.id   b7236ac4375738453a3b372137b5b6fc
#
_cell.length_a   1.000
_cell.length_b   1.000
_cell.length_c   1.000
_cell.angle_alpha   90.00
_cell.angle_beta   90.00
_cell.angle_gamma   90.00
#
_symmetry.space_group_name_H-M   'P 1'
#
loop_
_entity.id
_entity.type
_entity.pdbx_description
1 polymer ?
#
loop_
_entity_poly.entity_id
_entity_poly.type
_entity_poly.pdbx_seq_one_letter_code
_entity_poly.pdbx_strand_id
1 'polypeptide(L)'
;MKKLEFCQNTFDIDPHGILIWSKLNTAIVSDLHLEKGSSFAKYGQYIPPYDSLETLIKLEKILSNYVIKKIILLGDTFHDKNSLNRMNINTQKKLKSLTNLYEFILIEGNHDKNIMYEIPSHKILRLNDIEFIHEAIVAVSYTHLRAHETTLD
;
A
#
# COMPACT_ATOMS: atom_id res chain seq x y z
N MET A 1 -2.44 -14.79 15.86
CA MET A 1 -1.89 -13.78 14.96
C MET A 1 -0.53 -13.32 15.50
N LYS A 2 0.44 -13.21 14.62
CA LYS A 2 1.78 -12.76 15.01
C LYS A 2 1.77 -11.26 15.27
N LYS A 3 2.63 -10.83 16.18
CA LYS A 3 2.79 -9.43 16.53
C LYS A 3 4.21 -8.97 16.22
N LEU A 4 4.32 -7.71 15.82
CA LEU A 4 5.59 -7.03 15.61
C LEU A 4 5.64 -5.80 16.51
N GLU A 5 6.69 -5.67 17.30
CA GLU A 5 6.93 -4.47 18.06
C GLU A 5 8.05 -3.65 17.45
N PHE A 6 7.80 -2.38 17.23
CA PHE A 6 8.77 -1.47 16.64
C PHE A 6 8.56 -0.05 17.15
N CYS A 7 9.64 0.57 17.62
CA CYS A 7 9.59 1.93 18.19
C CYS A 7 8.49 2.09 19.21
N GLN A 8 8.35 1.12 20.13
CA GLN A 8 7.32 1.08 21.19
C GLN A 8 5.88 1.03 20.66
N ASN A 9 5.70 0.64 19.41
CA ASN A 9 4.38 0.41 18.82
C ASN A 9 4.22 -1.06 18.48
N THR A 10 3.01 -1.57 18.65
CA THR A 10 2.68 -2.97 18.37
C THR A 10 1.80 -3.07 17.14
N PHE A 11 2.19 -3.94 16.23
CA PHE A 11 1.45 -4.23 15.02
C PHE A 11 1.03 -5.70 15.02
N ASP A 12 -0.15 -5.98 14.53
CA ASP A 12 -0.57 -7.34 14.23
C ASP A 12 -0.23 -7.65 12.77
N ILE A 13 0.30 -8.83 12.53
CA ILE A 13 0.64 -9.26 11.17
C ILE A 13 -0.47 -10.18 10.68
N ASP A 14 -1.24 -9.69 9.72
CA ASP A 14 -2.26 -10.51 9.08
C ASP A 14 -1.57 -11.52 8.14
N PRO A 15 -2.04 -12.78 8.09
CA PRO A 15 -1.43 -13.79 7.21
C PRO A 15 -1.37 -13.42 5.73
N HIS A 16 -2.16 -12.47 5.29
CA HIS A 16 -2.16 -11.99 3.91
C HIS A 16 -1.13 -10.90 3.63
N GLY A 17 -0.26 -10.60 4.61
CA GLY A 17 0.81 -9.63 4.42
C GLY A 17 0.44 -8.18 4.73
N ILE A 18 -0.61 -7.98 5.51
CA ILE A 18 -1.05 -6.65 5.92
C ILE A 18 -0.66 -6.43 7.37
N LEU A 19 -0.06 -5.28 7.68
CA LEU A 19 0.20 -4.89 9.06
C LEU A 19 -0.99 -4.11 9.60
N ILE A 20 -1.46 -4.48 10.76
CA ILE A 20 -2.56 -3.81 11.43
C ILE A 20 -2.03 -3.07 12.66
N TRP A 21 -2.17 -1.77 12.64
CA TRP A 21 -1.80 -0.90 13.74
C TRP A 21 -3.06 -0.53 14.51
N SER A 22 -3.46 -1.41 15.42
CA SER A 22 -4.75 -1.32 16.10
C SER A 22 -4.92 -0.02 16.88
N LYS A 23 -3.85 0.44 17.51
CA LYS A 23 -3.89 1.68 18.32
C LYS A 23 -4.31 2.89 17.49
N LEU A 24 -3.95 2.92 16.21
CA LEU A 24 -4.30 4.03 15.31
C LEU A 24 -5.38 3.65 14.30
N ASN A 25 -6.00 2.48 14.44
CA ASN A 25 -7.00 1.99 13.49
C ASN A 25 -6.52 2.07 12.04
N THR A 26 -5.26 1.70 11.83
CA THR A 26 -4.56 1.86 10.56
C THR A 26 -4.08 0.52 10.03
N ALA A 27 -4.29 0.29 8.73
CA ALA A 27 -3.70 -0.84 8.02
C ALA A 27 -2.57 -0.34 7.12
N ILE A 28 -1.52 -1.13 7.00
CA ILE A 28 -0.38 -0.81 6.14
C ILE A 28 -0.26 -1.92 5.11
N VAL A 29 -0.35 -1.52 3.84
CA VAL A 29 -0.35 -2.43 2.69
C VAL A 29 0.72 -1.98 1.71
N SER A 30 1.45 -2.92 1.12
CA SER A 30 2.51 -2.61 0.17
C SER A 30 2.37 -3.45 -1.09
N ASP A 31 2.89 -2.93 -2.19
CA ASP A 31 3.12 -3.67 -3.44
C ASP A 31 1.88 -4.36 -4.02
N LEU A 32 0.76 -3.66 -4.07
CA LEU A 32 -0.44 -4.17 -4.71
C LEU A 32 -0.27 -4.37 -6.21
N HIS A 33 0.56 -3.55 -6.85
CA HIS A 33 0.82 -3.59 -8.30
C HIS A 33 -0.44 -3.70 -9.14
N LEU A 34 -1.42 -2.85 -8.86
CA LEU A 34 -2.68 -2.82 -9.62
C LEU A 34 -2.40 -2.60 -11.09
N GLU A 35 -3.14 -3.28 -11.93
CA GLU A 35 -3.01 -3.25 -13.40
C GLU A 35 -1.70 -3.85 -13.94
N LYS A 36 -1.08 -4.73 -13.18
CA LYS A 36 0.09 -5.47 -13.67
C LYS A 36 -0.29 -6.37 -14.85
N GLY A 37 -1.41 -7.08 -14.75
CA GLY A 37 -1.90 -7.96 -15.81
C GLY A 37 -2.21 -7.20 -17.09
N SER A 38 -2.88 -6.06 -17.00
CA SER A 38 -3.20 -5.24 -18.18
C SER A 38 -1.96 -4.64 -18.82
N SER A 39 -0.92 -4.36 -18.03
CA SER A 39 0.36 -3.92 -18.57
C SER A 39 1.01 -5.00 -19.44
N PHE A 40 1.02 -6.24 -18.96
CA PHE A 40 1.55 -7.35 -19.75
C PHE A 40 0.69 -7.67 -20.97
N ALA A 41 -0.63 -7.59 -20.84
CA ALA A 41 -1.54 -7.80 -21.97
C ALA A 41 -1.30 -6.82 -23.12
N LYS A 42 -0.92 -5.58 -22.80
CA LYS A 42 -0.56 -4.56 -23.79
C LYS A 42 0.57 -5.02 -24.69
N TYR A 43 1.47 -5.86 -24.21
CA TYR A 43 2.58 -6.42 -24.96
C TYR A 43 2.31 -7.84 -25.48
N GLY A 44 1.04 -8.26 -25.50
CA GLY A 44 0.66 -9.59 -25.98
C GLY A 44 0.86 -10.72 -24.99
N GLN A 45 1.16 -10.41 -23.76
CA GLN A 45 1.34 -11.39 -22.68
C GLN A 45 0.14 -11.35 -21.75
N TYR A 46 -0.63 -12.42 -21.72
CA TYR A 46 -1.79 -12.53 -20.83
C TYR A 46 -1.40 -13.36 -19.62
N ILE A 47 -1.32 -12.72 -18.48
CA ILE A 47 -0.95 -13.36 -17.23
C ILE A 47 -2.16 -13.36 -16.31
N PRO A 48 -2.92 -14.47 -16.21
CA PRO A 48 -3.83 -14.64 -15.13
C PRO A 48 -3.00 -14.90 -13.87
N PRO A 49 -3.31 -14.43 -12.72
CA PRO A 49 -4.54 -13.87 -12.22
C PRO A 49 -4.39 -12.42 -11.70
N TYR A 50 -3.74 -11.54 -12.43
CA TYR A 50 -3.60 -10.16 -12.00
C TYR A 50 -4.86 -9.37 -12.33
N ASP A 51 -5.94 -9.67 -11.61
CA ASP A 51 -7.17 -8.95 -11.69
C ASP A 51 -7.21 -7.93 -10.55
N SER A 52 -7.13 -6.66 -10.91
CA SER A 52 -7.16 -5.56 -9.94
C SER A 52 -8.44 -5.55 -9.13
N LEU A 53 -9.56 -5.86 -9.76
CA LEU A 53 -10.85 -5.91 -9.06
C LEU A 53 -10.84 -6.98 -7.97
N GLU A 54 -10.35 -8.18 -8.28
CA GLU A 54 -10.23 -9.25 -7.29
C GLU A 54 -9.31 -8.85 -6.14
N THR A 55 -8.20 -8.20 -6.45
CA THR A 55 -7.26 -7.72 -5.45
C THR A 55 -7.95 -6.74 -4.49
N LEU A 56 -8.71 -5.78 -5.02
CA LEU A 56 -9.41 -4.80 -4.21
C LEU A 56 -10.54 -5.42 -3.39
N ILE A 57 -11.28 -6.37 -3.96
CA ILE A 57 -12.32 -7.11 -3.24
C ILE A 57 -11.72 -7.90 -2.09
N LYS A 58 -10.61 -8.58 -2.35
CA LYS A 58 -9.90 -9.35 -1.32
C LYS A 58 -9.38 -8.45 -0.21
N LEU A 59 -8.81 -7.31 -0.57
CA LEU A 59 -8.33 -6.33 0.39
C LEU A 59 -9.48 -5.86 1.30
N GLU A 60 -10.60 -5.47 0.72
CA GLU A 60 -11.77 -5.04 1.49
C GLU A 60 -12.24 -6.13 2.45
N LYS A 61 -12.29 -7.37 1.97
CA LYS A 61 -12.71 -8.51 2.79
C LYS A 61 -11.78 -8.71 3.99
N ILE A 62 -10.48 -8.61 3.78
CA ILE A 62 -9.49 -8.75 4.86
C ILE A 62 -9.65 -7.62 5.86
N LEU A 63 -9.75 -6.38 5.38
CA LEU A 63 -9.86 -5.20 6.24
C LEU A 63 -11.15 -5.19 7.05
N SER A 64 -12.21 -5.82 6.56
CA SER A 64 -13.49 -5.90 7.27
C SER A 64 -13.40 -6.70 8.57
N ASN A 65 -12.36 -7.50 8.75
CA ASN A 65 -12.13 -8.25 9.99
C ASN A 65 -11.52 -7.39 11.11
N TYR A 66 -11.17 -6.15 10.82
CA TYR A 66 -10.51 -5.25 11.76
C TYR A 66 -11.25 -3.92 11.83
N VAL A 67 -11.00 -3.16 12.88
CA VAL A 67 -11.50 -1.79 13.00
C VAL A 67 -10.48 -0.88 12.35
N ILE A 68 -10.68 -0.58 11.07
CA ILE A 68 -9.74 0.22 10.27
C ILE A 68 -10.44 1.50 9.82
N LYS A 69 -9.75 2.63 9.97
CA LYS A 69 -10.18 3.93 9.46
C LYS A 69 -9.23 4.48 8.40
N LYS A 70 -7.95 4.13 8.52
CA LYS A 70 -6.89 4.65 7.64
C LYS A 70 -6.12 3.51 7.00
N ILE A 71 -5.76 3.68 5.76
CA ILE A 71 -4.92 2.73 5.03
C ILE A 71 -3.70 3.48 4.49
N ILE A 72 -2.52 3.01 4.87
CA ILE A 72 -1.25 3.49 4.31
C ILE A 72 -0.86 2.52 3.20
N LEU A 73 -0.79 3.03 1.98
CA LEU A 73 -0.31 2.28 0.83
C LEU A 73 1.19 2.56 0.70
N LEU A 74 2.00 1.55 1.05
CA LEU A 74 3.45 1.71 1.19
C LEU A 74 4.17 1.45 -0.14
N GLY A 75 3.79 2.21 -1.17
CA GLY A 75 4.47 2.18 -2.46
C GLY A 75 4.08 1.05 -3.38
N ASP A 76 4.32 1.27 -4.67
CA ASP A 76 4.02 0.35 -5.77
C ASP A 76 2.57 -0.16 -5.73
N THR A 77 1.65 0.74 -5.40
CA THR A 77 0.21 0.47 -5.45
C THR A 77 -0.22 0.19 -6.88
N PHE A 78 0.29 0.94 -7.82
CA PHE A 78 0.03 0.77 -9.24
C PHE A 78 1.26 0.21 -9.94
N HIS A 79 1.04 -0.61 -10.96
CA HIS A 79 2.14 -1.21 -11.68
C HIS A 79 2.98 -0.18 -12.45
N ASP A 80 2.31 0.81 -13.06
CA ASP A 80 2.98 1.90 -13.77
C ASP A 80 2.10 3.16 -13.76
N LYS A 81 2.63 4.24 -14.34
CA LYS A 81 1.94 5.55 -14.35
C LYS A 81 0.66 5.57 -15.19
N ASN A 82 0.44 4.59 -16.03
CA ASN A 82 -0.76 4.51 -16.88
C ASN A 82 -1.81 3.55 -16.34
N SER A 83 -1.60 2.98 -15.15
CA SER A 83 -2.49 1.98 -14.57
C SER A 83 -3.93 2.44 -14.46
N LEU A 84 -4.17 3.66 -13.99
CA LEU A 84 -5.53 4.19 -13.87
C LEU A 84 -6.25 4.29 -15.22
N ASN A 85 -5.51 4.63 -16.28
CA ASN A 85 -6.08 4.75 -17.61
C ASN A 85 -6.45 3.40 -18.23
N ARG A 86 -5.75 2.33 -17.83
CA ARG A 86 -6.05 0.97 -18.29
C ARG A 86 -7.12 0.28 -17.46
N MET A 87 -7.38 0.79 -16.27
CA MET A 87 -8.30 0.19 -15.32
C MET A 87 -9.73 0.23 -15.87
N ASN A 88 -10.44 -0.89 -15.83
CA ASN A 88 -11.81 -0.91 -16.29
C ASN A 88 -12.74 -0.18 -15.31
N ILE A 89 -13.96 0.12 -15.76
CA ILE A 89 -14.88 0.94 -14.99
C ILE A 89 -15.28 0.29 -13.67
N ASN A 90 -15.43 -1.02 -13.63
CA ASN A 90 -15.82 -1.73 -12.41
C ASN A 90 -14.71 -1.65 -11.36
N THR A 91 -13.47 -1.77 -11.78
CA THR A 91 -12.30 -1.63 -10.91
C THR A 91 -12.16 -0.21 -10.39
N GLN A 92 -12.35 0.78 -11.26
CA GLN A 92 -12.32 2.20 -10.87
C GLN A 92 -13.41 2.49 -9.83
N LYS A 93 -14.63 1.98 -10.04
CA LYS A 93 -15.72 2.14 -9.08
C LYS A 93 -15.40 1.50 -7.74
N LYS A 94 -14.78 0.33 -7.74
CA LYS A 94 -14.40 -0.35 -6.51
C LYS A 94 -13.32 0.42 -5.76
N LEU A 95 -12.32 0.91 -6.45
CA LEU A 95 -11.28 1.73 -5.86
C LEU A 95 -11.87 2.99 -5.22
N LYS A 96 -12.75 3.68 -5.94
CA LYS A 96 -13.41 4.86 -5.42
C LYS A 96 -14.29 4.55 -4.20
N SER A 97 -14.99 3.44 -4.23
CA SER A 97 -15.77 2.97 -3.09
C SER A 97 -14.88 2.80 -1.84
N LEU A 98 -13.72 2.20 -2.00
CA LEU A 98 -12.78 2.02 -0.89
C LEU A 98 -12.24 3.36 -0.38
N THR A 99 -11.97 4.31 -1.26
CA THR A 99 -11.51 5.65 -0.84
C THR A 99 -12.57 6.44 -0.09
N ASN A 100 -13.84 6.07 -0.25
CA ASN A 100 -14.94 6.66 0.52
C ASN A 100 -15.12 5.99 1.89
N LEU A 101 -14.74 4.72 2.01
CA LEU A 101 -14.85 3.97 3.27
C LEU A 101 -13.66 4.20 4.19
N TYR A 102 -12.48 4.37 3.64
CA TYR A 102 -11.23 4.49 4.38
C TYR A 102 -10.48 5.75 3.96
N GLU A 103 -9.76 6.35 4.89
CA GLU A 103 -8.81 7.41 4.56
C GLU A 103 -7.53 6.78 4.02
N PHE A 104 -7.22 7.03 2.75
CA PHE A 104 -6.03 6.50 2.11
C PHE A 104 -4.89 7.52 2.16
N ILE A 105 -3.70 7.03 2.45
CA ILE A 105 -2.45 7.80 2.34
C ILE A 105 -1.50 6.97 1.49
N LEU A 106 -1.02 7.57 0.40
CA LEU A 106 -0.11 6.91 -0.52
C LEU A 106 1.33 7.28 -0.20
N ILE A 107 2.17 6.29 -0.02
CA ILE A 107 3.62 6.48 0.00
C ILE A 107 4.13 6.13 -1.40
N GLU A 108 4.77 7.09 -2.05
CA GLU A 108 5.20 6.92 -3.45
C GLU A 108 6.28 5.85 -3.58
N GLY A 109 6.02 4.88 -4.45
CA GLY A 109 7.01 3.92 -4.89
C GLY A 109 7.58 4.33 -6.24
N ASN A 110 8.25 3.39 -6.90
CA ASN A 110 8.88 3.67 -8.20
C ASN A 110 7.88 3.83 -9.35
N HIS A 111 6.70 3.25 -9.22
CA HIS A 111 5.73 3.12 -10.29
C HIS A 111 4.46 3.94 -10.13
N ASP A 112 4.29 4.65 -9.02
CA ASP A 112 3.03 5.33 -8.71
C ASP A 112 3.18 6.80 -8.34
N LYS A 113 4.23 7.44 -8.82
CA LYS A 113 4.44 8.87 -8.59
C LYS A 113 3.36 9.69 -9.28
N ASN A 114 2.69 10.55 -8.52
CA ASN A 114 1.68 11.50 -9.02
C ASN A 114 0.48 10.86 -9.74
N ILE A 115 0.17 9.60 -9.47
CA ILE A 115 -0.92 8.90 -10.15
C ILE A 115 -2.28 9.14 -9.47
N MET A 116 -2.30 9.20 -8.15
CA MET A 116 -3.55 9.28 -7.38
C MET A 116 -3.87 10.72 -7.04
N TYR A 117 -4.71 11.33 -7.83
CA TYR A 117 -5.02 12.76 -7.73
C TYR A 117 -5.85 13.19 -6.51
N GLU A 118 -6.63 12.30 -5.91
CA GLU A 118 -7.47 12.63 -4.76
C GLU A 118 -6.95 12.08 -3.43
N ILE A 119 -5.83 11.38 -3.45
CA ILE A 119 -5.24 10.76 -2.26
C ILE A 119 -3.96 11.51 -1.91
N PRO A 120 -3.81 11.92 -0.62
CA PRO A 120 -2.55 12.50 -0.20
C PRO A 120 -1.39 11.58 -0.47
N SER A 121 -0.34 12.10 -1.10
CA SER A 121 0.83 11.32 -1.49
C SER A 121 2.08 11.91 -0.85
N HIS A 122 2.92 11.05 -0.32
CA HIS A 122 4.15 11.43 0.37
C HIS A 122 5.29 10.52 -0.06
N LYS A 123 6.49 11.05 -0.14
CA LYS A 123 7.69 10.22 -0.27
C LYS A 123 8.05 9.57 1.05
N ILE A 124 7.86 10.31 2.13
CA ILE A 124 8.13 9.89 3.50
C ILE A 124 6.97 10.35 4.36
N LEU A 125 6.42 9.43 5.16
CA LEU A 125 5.40 9.75 6.14
C LEU A 125 5.93 9.38 7.52
N ARG A 126 5.81 10.27 8.49
CA ARG A 126 6.23 10.02 9.87
C ARG A 126 5.03 10.01 10.80
N LEU A 127 4.87 8.91 11.54
CA LEU A 127 3.84 8.75 12.56
C LEU A 127 4.44 8.05 13.77
N ASN A 128 4.27 8.62 14.97
CA ASN A 128 4.74 8.01 16.21
C ASN A 128 6.21 7.55 16.15
N ASP A 129 7.09 8.42 15.65
CA ASP A 129 8.53 8.15 15.50
C ASP A 129 8.86 7.03 14.51
N ILE A 130 7.91 6.66 13.67
CA ILE A 130 8.12 5.69 12.59
C ILE A 130 8.09 6.42 11.25
N GLU A 131 9.09 6.15 10.42
CA GLU A 131 9.12 6.62 9.05
C GLU A 131 8.60 5.53 8.11
N PHE A 132 7.67 5.90 7.25
CA PHE A 132 7.14 5.03 6.20
C PHE A 132 7.71 5.48 4.86
N ILE A 133 8.52 4.62 4.26
CA ILE A 133 9.12 4.85 2.94
C ILE A 133 9.04 3.54 2.15
N HIS A 134 8.96 3.66 0.82
CA HIS A 134 8.89 2.45 -0.03
C HIS A 134 10.26 1.78 -0.15
N GLU A 135 11.30 2.57 -0.42
CA GLU A 135 12.66 2.07 -0.55
C GLU A 135 13.57 2.72 0.47
N ALA A 136 14.50 1.95 1.00
CA ALA A 136 15.50 2.48 1.89
C ALA A 136 16.32 3.54 1.17
N ILE A 137 16.41 4.71 1.78
CA ILE A 137 17.23 5.78 1.26
C ILE A 137 18.66 5.53 1.75
N VAL A 138 19.64 5.65 0.86
CA VAL A 138 21.04 5.64 1.28
C VAL A 138 21.26 6.92 2.06
N ALA A 139 21.13 6.82 3.38
CA ALA A 139 21.19 7.97 4.24
C ALA A 139 22.63 8.39 4.45
N VAL A 140 22.81 9.71 4.54
CA VAL A 140 24.09 10.31 4.91
C VAL A 140 24.32 10.17 6.41
N SER A 141 23.27 9.88 7.18
CA SER A 141 23.29 9.82 8.64
C SER A 141 23.09 8.40 9.14
N TYR A 142 23.94 7.96 10.06
CA TYR A 142 23.84 6.65 10.69
C TYR A 142 22.54 6.43 11.45
N THR A 143 21.98 7.48 12.02
CA THR A 143 20.71 7.37 12.73
C THR A 143 19.58 7.00 11.81
N HIS A 144 19.60 7.49 10.59
CA HIS A 144 18.61 7.10 9.58
C HIS A 144 18.79 5.65 9.17
N LEU A 145 20.01 5.21 8.93
CA LEU A 145 20.28 3.82 8.57
C LEU A 145 19.77 2.85 9.61
N ARG A 146 19.97 3.14 10.89
CA ARG A 146 19.45 2.29 11.97
C ARG A 146 17.95 2.19 11.97
N ALA A 147 17.26 3.29 11.76
CA ALA A 147 15.82 3.28 11.70
C ALA A 147 15.32 2.42 10.53
N HIS A 148 15.99 2.47 9.41
CA HIS A 148 15.62 1.69 8.23
C HIS A 148 15.93 0.20 8.38
N GLU A 149 17.02 -0.16 9.02
CA GLU A 149 17.40 -1.56 9.24
C GLU A 149 16.38 -2.30 10.10
N THR A 150 15.71 -1.60 10.98
CA THR A 150 14.71 -2.20 11.86
C THR A 150 13.31 -2.17 11.28
N THR A 151 13.10 -1.55 10.11
CA THR A 151 11.82 -1.56 9.45
C THR A 151 11.64 -2.83 8.65
N LEU A 152 10.74 -3.67 9.10
CA LEU A 152 9.98 -4.60 8.27
C LEU A 152 10.76 -5.46 7.26
N ASP A 153 11.87 -5.96 7.64
CA ASP A 153 12.51 -7.00 6.82
C ASP A 153 11.89 -8.35 7.09
#